data_e45cd40f3b89a493e4d1d059dd8c81a4
#
_entry.id   e45cd40f3b89a493e4d1d059dd8c81a4
#
_cell.length_a   1.000
_cell.length_b   1.000
_cell.length_c   1.000
_cell.angle_alpha   90.00
_cell.angle_beta   90.00
_cell.angle_gamma   90.00
#
_symmetry.space_group_name_H-M   'P 1'
#
loop_
_entity.id
_entity.type
_entity.pdbx_description
1 polymer ?
#
loop_
_entity_poly.entity_id
_entity_poly.type
_entity_poly.pdbx_seq_one_letter_code
_entity_poly.pdbx_strand_id
1 'polypeptide(L)'
;MDNRKLLIIILLLIMPFLNNAQTVSATLFNVPQQKVYLNSFNGLYLEVIDSVMMTADKRVEFNSSLTKGMHQLETEFGQTVDFLYDDVPIKILVKDIDDNSTVDFLDSQANRDWYAYQIVKEQTLNSLNLLKPILRDYDKDSEFYIKSLNEYEQLQNAFVSFTDSLMLHDNYASKLIKVDRFPSLNLNDDFKKQRNDMIANFFNDVDFNDLSLIPTDVLTNKIFDFLSIQLTSDQNQEQQIMSLILASDNVLNRASVNFEMYKFIFRFLIESFNELKINEVVDYLTRIPYSENIECTENQYNELLSIAEFNSRARIGSIAKNISGTTIFDESFDLYSIDNDFTIVYFWSYTCDHCRENIKDLKIFLDENPDFSLVAVSVKGDLKKIKNLVKKTKLNGYFYHDGLEWNCPFVDDYAVTGTPSFYLLDKEKKIVYKPFDFNELVDFVKIIKQ
;
A
#
# COMPACT_ATOMS: atom_id res chain seq x y z
N MET A 1 -33.33 -6.99 55.39
CA MET A 1 -33.02 -6.86 53.94
C MET A 1 -32.93 -8.26 53.36
N ASP A 2 -33.82 -8.54 52.45
CA ASP A 2 -34.16 -9.89 51.98
C ASP A 2 -33.04 -10.47 51.07
N ASN A 3 -32.45 -11.59 51.50
CA ASN A 3 -31.34 -12.26 50.78
C ASN A 3 -31.68 -12.64 49.34
N ARG A 4 -32.97 -12.64 48.96
CA ARG A 4 -33.42 -12.86 47.55
C ARG A 4 -33.17 -11.66 46.63
N LYS A 5 -33.17 -10.41 47.17
CA LYS A 5 -32.86 -9.23 46.37
C LYS A 5 -31.35 -9.06 46.10
N LEU A 6 -30.51 -9.57 47.01
CA LEU A 6 -29.05 -9.55 46.84
C LEU A 6 -28.60 -10.58 45.78
N LEU A 7 -29.29 -11.73 45.68
CA LEU A 7 -28.98 -12.78 44.66
C LEU A 7 -29.35 -12.33 43.26
N ILE A 8 -30.43 -11.53 43.08
CA ILE A 8 -30.84 -10.99 41.77
C ILE A 8 -29.91 -9.87 41.30
N ILE A 9 -29.37 -9.06 42.21
CA ILE A 9 -28.39 -8.01 41.86
C ILE A 9 -27.03 -8.61 41.47
N ILE A 10 -26.62 -9.71 42.09
CA ILE A 10 -25.38 -10.42 41.74
C ILE A 10 -25.53 -11.16 40.42
N LEU A 11 -26.72 -11.68 40.06
CA LEU A 11 -26.97 -12.34 38.75
C LEU A 11 -27.05 -11.33 37.59
N LEU A 12 -27.39 -10.06 37.84
CA LEU A 12 -27.38 -8.99 36.83
C LEU A 12 -25.99 -8.36 36.63
N LEU A 13 -25.04 -8.58 37.55
CA LEU A 13 -23.64 -8.13 37.40
C LEU A 13 -22.72 -9.17 36.77
N ILE A 14 -23.19 -10.39 36.48
CA ILE A 14 -22.50 -11.41 35.74
C ILE A 14 -23.28 -11.67 34.44
N MET A 15 -23.67 -10.62 33.71
CA MET A 15 -23.71 -10.75 32.26
C MET A 15 -22.25 -10.71 31.79
N PRO A 16 -21.73 -11.81 31.27
CA PRO A 16 -20.51 -11.68 30.49
C PRO A 16 -20.86 -10.66 29.40
N PHE A 17 -20.06 -9.64 29.24
CA PHE A 17 -19.92 -9.01 27.94
C PHE A 17 -19.52 -10.17 27.03
N LEU A 18 -20.50 -10.79 26.40
CA LEU A 18 -20.30 -11.50 25.17
C LEU A 18 -19.76 -10.40 24.23
N ASN A 19 -18.45 -10.21 24.24
CA ASN A 19 -17.77 -9.74 23.05
C ASN A 19 -18.27 -10.75 21.99
N ASN A 20 -19.24 -10.32 21.20
CA ASN A 20 -19.55 -11.02 19.95
C ASN A 20 -18.25 -10.95 19.16
N ALA A 21 -17.45 -12.00 19.25
CA ALA A 21 -16.30 -12.16 18.40
C ALA A 21 -16.83 -12.04 16.98
N GLN A 22 -16.37 -11.02 16.29
CA GLN A 22 -16.82 -10.73 14.94
C GLN A 22 -16.20 -11.79 14.05
N THR A 23 -17.02 -12.71 13.56
CA THR A 23 -16.52 -13.87 12.82
C THR A 23 -16.45 -13.57 11.33
N VAL A 24 -15.27 -13.82 10.75
CA VAL A 24 -15.09 -13.98 9.30
C VAL A 24 -14.90 -15.46 9.04
N SER A 25 -15.77 -16.06 8.24
CA SER A 25 -15.63 -17.45 7.83
C SER A 25 -15.61 -17.56 6.31
N ALA A 26 -14.71 -18.39 5.78
CA ALA A 26 -14.62 -18.65 4.34
C ALA A 26 -14.47 -20.13 4.05
N THR A 27 -15.02 -20.56 2.89
CA THR A 27 -14.78 -21.88 2.31
C THR A 27 -14.11 -21.69 0.95
N LEU A 28 -12.86 -22.19 0.79
CA LEU A 28 -12.01 -21.99 -0.39
C LEU A 28 -11.84 -23.33 -1.12
N PHE A 29 -12.74 -23.63 -2.08
CA PHE A 29 -12.88 -24.99 -2.63
C PHE A 29 -11.68 -25.47 -3.47
N ASN A 30 -11.11 -24.62 -4.33
CA ASN A 30 -9.99 -24.98 -5.21
C ASN A 30 -8.60 -24.71 -4.63
N VAL A 31 -8.54 -24.30 -3.36
CA VAL A 31 -7.28 -23.97 -2.69
C VAL A 31 -6.77 -25.20 -1.91
N PRO A 32 -5.49 -25.62 -2.00
CA PRO A 32 -4.94 -26.68 -1.15
C PRO A 32 -4.97 -26.27 0.33
N GLN A 33 -4.95 -27.25 1.24
CA GLN A 33 -4.91 -26.96 2.67
C GLN A 33 -3.60 -26.26 3.02
N GLN A 34 -3.72 -25.03 3.52
CA GLN A 34 -2.58 -24.15 3.82
C GLN A 34 -2.96 -23.12 4.89
N LYS A 35 -2.03 -22.28 5.26
CA LYS A 35 -2.25 -21.14 6.12
C LYS A 35 -2.94 -20.02 5.33
N VAL A 36 -3.90 -19.37 5.96
CA VAL A 36 -4.60 -18.19 5.40
C VAL A 36 -4.44 -17.04 6.38
N TYR A 37 -4.09 -15.88 5.86
CA TYR A 37 -3.91 -14.64 6.59
C TYR A 37 -5.15 -13.78 6.43
N LEU A 38 -5.46 -13.02 7.47
CA LEU A 38 -6.49 -11.98 7.47
C LEU A 38 -5.79 -10.64 7.57
N ASN A 39 -5.91 -9.83 6.53
CA ASN A 39 -5.30 -8.53 6.42
C ASN A 39 -6.35 -7.41 6.51
N SER A 40 -5.96 -6.23 6.99
CA SER A 40 -6.73 -4.99 6.94
C SER A 40 -6.07 -3.98 6.02
N PHE A 41 -6.87 -3.25 5.26
CA PHE A 41 -6.38 -2.14 4.44
C PHE A 41 -6.18 -0.88 5.28
N ASN A 42 -5.13 -0.13 4.93
CA ASN A 42 -4.90 1.24 5.33
C ASN A 42 -4.39 1.98 4.08
N GLY A 43 -5.31 2.48 3.25
CA GLY A 43 -5.00 2.84 1.88
C GLY A 43 -4.55 1.61 1.08
N LEU A 44 -3.38 1.69 0.42
CA LEU A 44 -2.79 0.56 -0.31
C LEU A 44 -1.99 -0.40 0.58
N TYR A 45 -1.74 -0.04 1.83
CA TYR A 45 -0.99 -0.89 2.74
C TYR A 45 -1.89 -1.95 3.38
N LEU A 46 -1.34 -3.15 3.54
CA LEU A 46 -1.99 -4.27 4.20
C LEU A 46 -1.28 -4.57 5.53
N GLU A 47 -2.06 -4.69 6.58
CA GLU A 47 -1.60 -5.09 7.90
C GLU A 47 -2.20 -6.45 8.26
N VAL A 48 -1.35 -7.43 8.59
CA VAL A 48 -1.79 -8.76 9.02
C VAL A 48 -2.42 -8.66 10.40
N ILE A 49 -3.73 -8.96 10.50
CA ILE A 49 -4.47 -8.98 11.76
C ILE A 49 -4.35 -10.34 12.43
N ASP A 50 -4.51 -11.42 11.64
CA ASP A 50 -4.58 -12.78 12.15
C ASP A 50 -4.18 -13.81 11.09
N SER A 51 -3.99 -15.06 11.49
CA SER A 51 -3.73 -16.15 10.55
C SER A 51 -4.18 -17.49 11.12
N VAL A 52 -4.82 -18.32 10.30
CA VAL A 52 -5.30 -19.64 10.70
C VAL A 52 -4.92 -20.70 9.67
N MET A 53 -4.78 -21.96 10.14
CA MET A 53 -4.65 -23.09 9.23
C MET A 53 -6.03 -23.49 8.70
N MET A 54 -6.15 -23.63 7.39
CA MET A 54 -7.34 -24.15 6.74
C MET A 54 -7.64 -25.58 7.20
N THR A 55 -8.91 -25.86 7.49
CA THR A 55 -9.37 -27.20 7.85
C THR A 55 -9.40 -28.16 6.65
N ALA A 56 -9.53 -29.48 6.89
CA ALA A 56 -9.59 -30.48 5.81
C ALA A 56 -10.80 -30.29 4.88
N ASP A 57 -11.90 -29.72 5.37
CA ASP A 57 -13.11 -29.36 4.61
C ASP A 57 -13.04 -27.95 3.99
N LYS A 58 -11.82 -27.41 3.82
CA LYS A 58 -11.52 -26.17 3.13
C LYS A 58 -12.06 -24.91 3.81
N ARG A 59 -12.26 -24.94 5.12
CA ARG A 59 -12.79 -23.79 5.88
C ARG A 59 -11.68 -23.07 6.64
N VAL A 60 -11.87 -21.76 6.75
CA VAL A 60 -11.15 -20.88 7.67
C VAL A 60 -12.15 -20.10 8.50
N GLU A 61 -11.82 -19.82 9.75
CA GLU A 61 -12.65 -19.03 10.65
C GLU A 61 -11.75 -18.15 11.50
N PHE A 62 -12.00 -16.83 11.46
CA PHE A 62 -11.31 -15.82 12.24
C PHE A 62 -12.28 -15.23 13.25
N ASN A 63 -11.84 -15.15 14.50
CA ASN A 63 -12.59 -14.56 15.62
C ASN A 63 -11.94 -13.27 16.11
N SER A 64 -11.29 -12.53 15.21
CA SER A 64 -10.53 -11.33 15.50
C SER A 64 -11.45 -10.10 15.53
N SER A 65 -11.08 -9.10 16.33
CA SER A 65 -11.79 -7.83 16.33
C SER A 65 -11.43 -7.05 15.06
N LEU A 66 -12.40 -6.84 14.18
CA LEU A 66 -12.26 -6.06 12.97
C LEU A 66 -12.79 -4.64 13.16
N THR A 67 -12.20 -3.70 12.46
CA THR A 67 -12.73 -2.35 12.28
C THR A 67 -13.47 -2.27 10.95
N LYS A 68 -14.46 -1.38 10.86
CA LYS A 68 -15.17 -1.13 9.61
C LYS A 68 -14.18 -0.69 8.52
N GLY A 69 -14.23 -1.36 7.37
CA GLY A 69 -13.28 -1.12 6.29
C GLY A 69 -13.22 -2.27 5.28
N MET A 70 -12.22 -2.23 4.44
CA MET A 70 -11.86 -3.31 3.53
C MET A 70 -10.84 -4.22 4.17
N HIS A 71 -11.02 -5.51 3.99
CA HIS A 71 -10.13 -6.56 4.49
C HIS A 71 -9.84 -7.56 3.37
N GLN A 72 -8.80 -8.36 3.58
CA GLN A 72 -8.36 -9.34 2.60
C GLN A 72 -8.07 -10.68 3.28
N LEU A 73 -8.55 -11.76 2.69
CA LEU A 73 -8.02 -13.10 2.94
C LEU A 73 -6.89 -13.35 1.95
N GLU A 74 -5.73 -13.74 2.44
CA GLU A 74 -4.56 -14.05 1.64
C GLU A 74 -4.08 -15.46 1.93
N THR A 75 -3.87 -16.26 0.90
CA THR A 75 -3.30 -17.61 1.02
C THR A 75 -1.78 -17.55 1.13
N GLU A 76 -1.15 -18.62 1.62
CA GLU A 76 0.31 -18.73 1.70
C GLU A 76 1.02 -18.56 0.34
N PHE A 77 0.29 -18.78 -0.76
CA PHE A 77 0.80 -18.60 -2.13
C PHE A 77 0.42 -17.25 -2.78
N GLY A 78 -0.10 -16.30 -1.98
CA GLY A 78 -0.39 -14.93 -2.44
C GLY A 78 -1.71 -14.78 -3.22
N GLN A 79 -2.60 -15.79 -3.22
CA GLN A 79 -3.94 -15.63 -3.78
C GLN A 79 -4.84 -14.92 -2.78
N THR A 80 -5.70 -14.00 -3.23
CA THR A 80 -6.42 -13.07 -2.36
C THR A 80 -7.92 -13.02 -2.63
N VAL A 81 -8.68 -12.69 -1.58
CA VAL A 81 -10.11 -12.35 -1.65
C VAL A 81 -10.36 -11.15 -0.77
N ASP A 82 -10.72 -10.03 -1.38
CA ASP A 82 -11.05 -8.81 -0.66
C ASP A 82 -12.51 -8.81 -0.22
N PHE A 83 -12.80 -8.20 0.92
CA PHE A 83 -14.17 -8.06 1.38
C PHE A 83 -14.36 -6.80 2.23
N LEU A 84 -15.59 -6.31 2.26
CA LEU A 84 -16.02 -5.19 3.09
C LEU A 84 -16.55 -5.71 4.41
N TYR A 85 -16.10 -5.12 5.51
CA TYR A 85 -16.61 -5.35 6.84
C TYR A 85 -17.34 -4.10 7.35
N ASP A 86 -18.60 -4.24 7.77
CA ASP A 86 -19.45 -3.15 8.25
C ASP A 86 -20.19 -3.53 9.54
N ASP A 87 -19.42 -4.09 10.49
CA ASP A 87 -19.89 -4.49 11.84
C ASP A 87 -20.83 -5.70 11.87
N VAL A 88 -20.90 -6.48 10.79
CA VAL A 88 -21.66 -7.74 10.74
C VAL A 88 -20.75 -8.93 10.38
N PRO A 89 -21.04 -10.15 10.90
CA PRO A 89 -20.28 -11.34 10.54
C PRO A 89 -20.30 -11.60 9.03
N ILE A 90 -19.17 -12.04 8.49
CA ILE A 90 -19.00 -12.28 7.04
C ILE A 90 -18.83 -13.77 6.78
N LYS A 91 -19.60 -14.28 5.80
CA LYS A 91 -19.48 -15.66 5.30
C LYS A 91 -19.23 -15.64 3.80
N ILE A 92 -18.06 -16.18 3.40
CA ILE A 92 -17.56 -16.17 2.04
C ILE A 92 -17.50 -17.59 1.49
N LEU A 93 -18.01 -17.78 0.27
CA LEU A 93 -17.83 -19.01 -0.50
C LEU A 93 -17.03 -18.70 -1.76
N VAL A 94 -15.89 -19.35 -1.92
CA VAL A 94 -14.97 -19.16 -3.04
C VAL A 94 -14.84 -20.47 -3.79
N LYS A 95 -15.40 -20.56 -5.00
CA LYS A 95 -15.27 -21.77 -5.84
C LYS A 95 -13.91 -21.80 -6.52
N ASP A 96 -13.49 -20.67 -7.07
CA ASP A 96 -12.19 -20.45 -7.69
C ASP A 96 -11.64 -19.11 -7.20
N ILE A 97 -10.50 -19.13 -6.50
CA ILE A 97 -9.93 -17.93 -5.89
C ILE A 97 -9.31 -16.99 -6.95
N ASP A 98 -9.02 -17.51 -8.13
CA ASP A 98 -8.47 -16.74 -9.26
C ASP A 98 -9.59 -16.13 -10.15
N ASP A 99 -10.88 -16.37 -9.81
CA ASP A 99 -12.05 -15.84 -10.52
C ASP A 99 -13.05 -15.18 -9.56
N ASN A 100 -12.99 -13.85 -9.49
CA ASN A 100 -13.88 -13.03 -8.65
C ASN A 100 -15.38 -13.27 -8.92
N SER A 101 -15.76 -13.71 -10.12
CA SER A 101 -17.16 -14.01 -10.44
C SER A 101 -17.70 -15.25 -9.71
N THR A 102 -16.83 -16.04 -9.09
CA THR A 102 -17.14 -17.25 -8.34
C THR A 102 -17.13 -17.07 -6.82
N VAL A 103 -16.88 -15.84 -6.36
CA VAL A 103 -16.94 -15.45 -4.95
C VAL A 103 -18.35 -15.05 -4.58
N ASP A 104 -18.91 -15.68 -3.55
CA ASP A 104 -20.26 -15.41 -3.05
C ASP A 104 -20.25 -15.03 -1.57
N PHE A 105 -21.03 -14.01 -1.21
CA PHE A 105 -21.18 -13.51 0.16
C PHE A 105 -22.59 -13.81 0.66
N LEU A 106 -22.74 -14.78 1.57
CA LEU A 106 -24.03 -15.31 1.95
C LEU A 106 -24.92 -14.27 2.67
N ASP A 107 -24.32 -13.50 3.57
CA ASP A 107 -25.06 -12.62 4.49
C ASP A 107 -24.73 -11.11 4.32
N SER A 108 -23.98 -10.71 3.27
CA SER A 108 -23.56 -9.31 3.06
C SER A 108 -24.01 -8.77 1.70
N GLN A 109 -25.01 -7.90 1.71
CA GLN A 109 -25.44 -7.18 0.50
C GLN A 109 -24.35 -6.22 0.02
N ALA A 110 -23.64 -5.52 0.93
CA ALA A 110 -22.57 -4.62 0.57
C ALA A 110 -21.46 -5.31 -0.23
N ASN A 111 -21.04 -6.50 0.18
CA ASN A 111 -20.04 -7.26 -0.57
C ASN A 111 -20.54 -7.73 -1.94
N ARG A 112 -21.81 -8.19 -2.05
CA ARG A 112 -22.39 -8.54 -3.35
C ARG A 112 -22.45 -7.34 -4.30
N ASP A 113 -22.83 -6.17 -3.79
CA ASP A 113 -22.88 -4.93 -4.57
C ASP A 113 -21.48 -4.52 -5.03
N TRP A 114 -20.49 -4.59 -4.13
CA TRP A 114 -19.10 -4.25 -4.43
C TRP A 114 -18.51 -5.16 -5.51
N TYR A 115 -18.68 -6.48 -5.40
CA TYR A 115 -18.18 -7.43 -6.40
C TYR A 115 -18.90 -7.28 -7.75
N ALA A 116 -20.21 -7.13 -7.75
CA ALA A 116 -20.97 -6.86 -8.98
C ALA A 116 -20.49 -5.55 -9.66
N TYR A 117 -20.21 -4.51 -8.86
CA TYR A 117 -19.67 -3.26 -9.34
C TYR A 117 -18.27 -3.44 -9.96
N GLN A 118 -17.34 -4.11 -9.28
CA GLN A 118 -15.99 -4.30 -9.79
C GLN A 118 -15.98 -5.07 -11.11
N ILE A 119 -16.74 -6.13 -11.23
CA ILE A 119 -16.86 -6.91 -12.47
C ILE A 119 -17.37 -6.04 -13.62
N VAL A 120 -18.47 -5.30 -13.41
CA VAL A 120 -19.08 -4.46 -14.44
C VAL A 120 -18.15 -3.27 -14.79
N LYS A 121 -17.48 -2.67 -13.79
CA LYS A 121 -16.49 -1.60 -14.00
C LYS A 121 -15.37 -2.07 -14.92
N GLU A 122 -14.76 -3.21 -14.64
CA GLU A 122 -13.67 -3.76 -15.44
C GLU A 122 -14.12 -4.04 -16.88
N GLN A 123 -15.24 -4.72 -17.06
CA GLN A 123 -15.80 -5.04 -18.40
C GLN A 123 -16.11 -3.76 -19.19
N THR A 124 -16.70 -2.76 -18.53
CA THR A 124 -17.03 -1.48 -19.17
C THR A 124 -15.77 -0.72 -19.56
N LEU A 125 -14.78 -0.59 -18.67
CA LEU A 125 -13.52 0.08 -18.96
C LEU A 125 -12.77 -0.58 -20.10
N ASN A 126 -12.72 -1.91 -20.13
CA ASN A 126 -12.10 -2.66 -21.23
C ASN A 126 -12.79 -2.35 -22.57
N SER A 127 -14.11 -2.34 -22.60
CA SER A 127 -14.91 -2.02 -23.81
C SER A 127 -14.71 -0.58 -24.26
N LEU A 128 -14.76 0.38 -23.34
CA LEU A 128 -14.52 1.81 -23.62
C LEU A 128 -13.09 2.05 -24.14
N ASN A 129 -12.09 1.37 -23.58
CA ASN A 129 -10.69 1.50 -23.99
C ASN A 129 -10.45 0.98 -25.41
N LEU A 130 -11.19 -0.04 -25.86
CA LEU A 130 -11.15 -0.52 -27.26
C LEU A 130 -11.71 0.52 -28.25
N LEU A 131 -12.67 1.33 -27.83
CA LEU A 131 -13.32 2.33 -28.69
C LEU A 131 -12.55 3.66 -28.75
N LYS A 132 -11.79 4.02 -27.71
CA LYS A 132 -11.04 5.28 -27.63
C LYS A 132 -10.14 5.59 -28.83
N PRO A 133 -9.31 4.65 -29.37
CA PRO A 133 -8.49 4.90 -30.55
C PRO A 133 -9.33 5.23 -31.78
N ILE A 134 -10.48 4.58 -31.94
CA ILE A 134 -11.39 4.82 -33.07
C ILE A 134 -11.94 6.26 -32.98
N LEU A 135 -12.40 6.66 -31.80
CA LEU A 135 -12.96 7.98 -31.55
C LEU A 135 -11.91 9.11 -31.62
N ARG A 136 -10.63 8.78 -31.48
CA ARG A 136 -9.52 9.73 -31.62
C ARG A 136 -9.07 9.90 -33.07
N ASP A 137 -8.90 8.79 -33.80
CA ASP A 137 -8.11 8.74 -35.02
C ASP A 137 -8.94 8.57 -36.30
N TYR A 138 -10.23 8.17 -36.21
CA TYR A 138 -11.08 7.94 -37.37
C TYR A 138 -11.80 9.20 -37.83
N ASP A 139 -12.12 9.24 -39.11
CA ASP A 139 -12.95 10.30 -39.71
C ASP A 139 -14.33 10.33 -39.05
N LYS A 140 -14.68 11.50 -38.49
CA LYS A 140 -15.92 11.72 -37.75
C LYS A 140 -17.20 11.54 -38.58
N ASP A 141 -17.10 11.71 -39.91
CA ASP A 141 -18.23 11.53 -40.83
C ASP A 141 -18.40 10.08 -41.28
N SER A 142 -17.47 9.18 -40.90
CA SER A 142 -17.56 7.76 -41.28
C SER A 142 -18.65 7.03 -40.49
N GLU A 143 -19.33 6.11 -41.13
CA GLU A 143 -20.34 5.26 -40.48
C GLU A 143 -19.74 4.48 -39.30
N PHE A 144 -18.48 4.07 -39.40
CA PHE A 144 -17.80 3.33 -38.35
C PHE A 144 -17.56 4.22 -37.10
N TYR A 145 -17.14 5.48 -37.28
CA TYR A 145 -17.01 6.42 -36.16
C TYR A 145 -18.35 6.65 -35.47
N ILE A 146 -19.41 6.94 -36.24
CA ILE A 146 -20.75 7.22 -35.70
C ILE A 146 -21.27 6.01 -34.89
N LYS A 147 -21.08 4.79 -35.37
CA LYS A 147 -21.48 3.57 -34.63
C LYS A 147 -20.65 3.39 -33.35
N SER A 148 -19.35 3.62 -33.42
CA SER A 148 -18.44 3.53 -32.28
C SER A 148 -18.75 4.57 -31.21
N LEU A 149 -19.12 5.78 -31.61
CA LEU A 149 -19.58 6.86 -30.71
C LEU A 149 -20.87 6.46 -29.98
N ASN A 150 -21.86 5.99 -30.72
CA ASN A 150 -23.12 5.51 -30.12
C ASN A 150 -22.90 4.37 -29.14
N GLU A 151 -22.04 3.41 -29.47
CA GLU A 151 -21.70 2.30 -28.58
C GLU A 151 -21.00 2.79 -27.31
N TYR A 152 -20.06 3.73 -27.43
CA TYR A 152 -19.39 4.31 -26.28
C TYR A 152 -20.37 5.02 -25.34
N GLU A 153 -21.29 5.83 -25.88
CA GLU A 153 -22.33 6.52 -25.11
C GLU A 153 -23.28 5.54 -24.41
N GLN A 154 -23.67 4.47 -25.09
CA GLN A 154 -24.52 3.44 -24.51
C GLN A 154 -23.82 2.72 -23.33
N LEU A 155 -22.55 2.37 -23.47
CA LEU A 155 -21.75 1.75 -22.40
C LEU A 155 -21.62 2.68 -21.19
N GLN A 156 -21.33 3.97 -21.40
CA GLN A 156 -21.29 4.94 -20.29
C GLN A 156 -22.63 5.05 -19.58
N ASN A 157 -23.72 5.20 -20.33
CA ASN A 157 -25.06 5.36 -19.76
C ASN A 157 -25.53 4.10 -19.02
N ALA A 158 -25.22 2.91 -19.54
CA ALA A 158 -25.49 1.65 -18.88
C ALA A 158 -24.72 1.51 -17.56
N PHE A 159 -23.45 1.89 -17.55
CA PHE A 159 -22.63 1.89 -16.34
C PHE A 159 -23.15 2.87 -15.28
N VAL A 160 -23.51 4.10 -15.66
CA VAL A 160 -24.10 5.08 -14.75
C VAL A 160 -25.39 4.54 -14.16
N SER A 161 -26.31 4.04 -14.99
CA SER A 161 -27.60 3.51 -14.53
C SER A 161 -27.41 2.30 -13.59
N PHE A 162 -26.44 1.44 -13.88
CA PHE A 162 -26.11 0.31 -13.03
C PHE A 162 -25.57 0.77 -11.67
N THR A 163 -24.59 1.66 -11.66
CA THR A 163 -23.99 2.18 -10.41
C THR A 163 -25.01 2.95 -9.58
N ASP A 164 -25.86 3.76 -10.21
CA ASP A 164 -26.96 4.46 -9.52
C ASP A 164 -27.92 3.46 -8.86
N SER A 165 -28.23 2.32 -9.51
CA SER A 165 -29.08 1.29 -8.91
C SER A 165 -28.45 0.64 -7.67
N LEU A 166 -27.14 0.40 -7.66
CA LEU A 166 -26.42 -0.14 -6.50
C LEU A 166 -26.39 0.88 -5.34
N MET A 167 -26.25 2.16 -5.65
CA MET A 167 -26.21 3.22 -4.64
C MET A 167 -27.57 3.39 -3.91
N LEU A 168 -28.68 2.91 -4.47
CA LEU A 168 -29.99 2.90 -3.78
C LEU A 168 -30.03 1.98 -2.55
N HIS A 169 -29.10 1.04 -2.42
CA HIS A 169 -29.03 0.15 -1.25
C HIS A 169 -28.51 0.88 0.02
N ASP A 170 -27.94 2.06 -0.12
CA ASP A 170 -27.46 2.93 0.98
C ASP A 170 -26.61 2.17 2.04
N ASN A 171 -25.73 1.29 1.57
CA ASN A 171 -24.83 0.49 2.38
C ASN A 171 -23.36 1.00 2.26
N TYR A 172 -22.42 0.31 2.90
CA TYR A 172 -21.02 0.73 2.84
C TYR A 172 -20.43 0.68 1.43
N ALA A 173 -20.80 -0.33 0.61
CA ALA A 173 -20.38 -0.39 -0.79
C ALA A 173 -20.90 0.80 -1.60
N SER A 174 -22.09 1.30 -1.33
CA SER A 174 -22.66 2.46 -2.04
C SER A 174 -21.80 3.70 -1.92
N LYS A 175 -21.19 3.92 -0.75
CA LYS A 175 -20.23 5.01 -0.54
C LYS A 175 -18.94 4.82 -1.36
N LEU A 176 -18.38 3.60 -1.35
CA LEU A 176 -17.16 3.28 -2.08
C LEU A 176 -17.38 3.36 -3.60
N ILE A 177 -18.50 2.83 -4.10
CA ILE A 177 -18.90 2.90 -5.52
C ILE A 177 -18.99 4.36 -5.97
N LYS A 178 -19.59 5.23 -5.15
CA LYS A 178 -19.70 6.67 -5.46
C LYS A 178 -18.34 7.31 -5.65
N VAL A 179 -17.37 6.98 -4.79
CA VAL A 179 -15.98 7.49 -4.88
C VAL A 179 -15.24 6.89 -6.06
N ASP A 180 -15.34 5.58 -6.25
CA ASP A 180 -14.50 4.80 -7.19
C ASP A 180 -14.97 4.91 -8.65
N ARG A 181 -16.25 5.19 -8.90
CA ARG A 181 -16.77 5.30 -10.26
C ARG A 181 -16.02 6.33 -11.09
N PHE A 182 -15.81 6.03 -12.37
CA PHE A 182 -15.19 6.97 -13.29
C PHE A 182 -16.23 7.99 -13.81
N PRO A 183 -15.83 9.25 -14.05
CA PRO A 183 -16.72 10.27 -14.60
C PRO A 183 -17.07 9.99 -16.06
N SER A 184 -18.31 10.28 -16.44
CA SER A 184 -18.73 10.23 -17.84
C SER A 184 -18.12 11.38 -18.64
N LEU A 185 -17.68 11.07 -19.86
CA LEU A 185 -17.12 12.06 -20.78
C LEU A 185 -18.17 12.55 -21.77
N ASN A 186 -18.19 13.86 -22.04
CA ASN A 186 -18.93 14.42 -23.17
C ASN A 186 -18.09 14.28 -24.44
N LEU A 187 -18.41 13.33 -25.28
CA LEU A 187 -17.65 13.03 -26.48
C LEU A 187 -17.82 14.05 -27.61
N ASN A 188 -18.75 14.99 -27.51
CA ASN A 188 -18.91 16.10 -28.45
C ASN A 188 -17.84 17.19 -28.23
N ASP A 189 -17.20 17.22 -27.07
CA ASP A 189 -16.11 18.14 -26.77
C ASP A 189 -14.78 17.64 -27.36
N ASP A 190 -13.84 18.55 -27.59
CA ASP A 190 -12.48 18.16 -27.97
C ASP A 190 -11.74 17.49 -26.78
N PHE A 191 -10.69 16.74 -27.08
CA PHE A 191 -9.94 15.98 -26.06
C PHE A 191 -9.38 16.86 -24.94
N LYS A 192 -8.95 18.08 -25.26
CA LYS A 192 -8.40 19.00 -24.26
C LYS A 192 -9.49 19.43 -23.28
N LYS A 193 -10.68 19.74 -23.80
CA LYS A 193 -11.84 20.11 -22.98
C LYS A 193 -12.30 18.92 -22.14
N GLN A 194 -12.47 17.74 -22.74
CA GLN A 194 -12.82 16.50 -22.02
C GLN A 194 -11.86 16.25 -20.84
N ARG A 195 -10.55 16.35 -21.08
CA ARG A 195 -9.53 16.18 -20.04
C ARG A 195 -9.63 17.25 -18.96
N ASN A 196 -9.79 18.51 -19.32
CA ASN A 196 -9.92 19.59 -18.36
C ASN A 196 -11.17 19.43 -17.48
N ASP A 197 -12.30 19.06 -18.08
CA ASP A 197 -13.55 18.82 -17.36
C ASP A 197 -13.42 17.59 -16.44
N MET A 198 -12.75 16.53 -16.88
CA MET A 198 -12.45 15.37 -16.07
C MET A 198 -11.60 15.75 -14.85
N ILE A 199 -10.51 16.50 -15.02
CA ILE A 199 -9.65 16.97 -13.95
C ILE A 199 -10.44 17.85 -12.96
N ALA A 200 -11.21 18.80 -13.46
CA ALA A 200 -11.97 19.73 -12.63
C ALA A 200 -13.02 19.02 -11.75
N ASN A 201 -13.64 17.96 -12.26
CA ASN A 201 -14.74 17.26 -11.61
C ASN A 201 -14.32 15.94 -10.94
N PHE A 202 -13.03 15.58 -10.94
CA PHE A 202 -12.54 14.26 -10.58
C PHE A 202 -12.90 13.81 -9.16
N PHE A 203 -12.94 14.75 -8.23
CA PHE A 203 -13.23 14.51 -6.81
C PHE A 203 -14.61 14.98 -6.38
N ASN A 204 -15.54 15.32 -7.30
CA ASN A 204 -16.87 15.82 -6.94
C ASN A 204 -17.68 14.83 -6.08
N ASP A 205 -17.44 13.54 -6.24
CA ASP A 205 -18.10 12.47 -5.50
C ASP A 205 -17.34 12.04 -4.21
N VAL A 206 -16.22 12.69 -3.90
CA VAL A 206 -15.40 12.38 -2.72
C VAL A 206 -15.70 13.35 -1.58
N ASP A 207 -16.14 12.81 -0.45
CA ASP A 207 -16.23 13.57 0.80
C ASP A 207 -14.94 13.35 1.61
N PHE A 208 -14.06 14.35 1.63
CA PHE A 208 -12.81 14.31 2.39
C PHE A 208 -13.00 14.41 3.92
N ASN A 209 -14.23 14.56 4.43
CA ASN A 209 -14.55 14.37 5.84
C ASN A 209 -14.87 12.92 6.19
N ASP A 210 -15.13 12.05 5.22
CA ASP A 210 -15.50 10.66 5.48
C ASP A 210 -14.24 9.80 5.73
N LEU A 211 -13.85 9.68 7.00
CA LEU A 211 -12.70 8.87 7.42
C LEU A 211 -12.89 7.36 7.17
N SER A 212 -14.11 6.92 6.85
CA SER A 212 -14.35 5.51 6.49
C SER A 212 -13.72 5.11 5.15
N LEU A 213 -13.20 6.06 4.37
CA LEU A 213 -12.43 5.82 3.15
C LEU A 213 -10.98 5.41 3.43
N ILE A 214 -10.41 5.78 4.59
CA ILE A 214 -9.02 5.49 4.94
C ILE A 214 -8.74 3.98 5.03
N PRO A 215 -9.56 3.15 5.71
CA PRO A 215 -9.34 1.70 5.77
C PRO A 215 -9.81 0.98 4.50
N THR A 216 -9.55 1.56 3.33
CA THR A 216 -9.80 0.98 2.00
C THR A 216 -8.71 1.44 1.02
N ASP A 217 -8.57 0.76 -0.10
CA ASP A 217 -7.71 1.19 -1.20
C ASP A 217 -8.38 2.18 -2.17
N VAL A 218 -9.70 2.40 -2.02
CA VAL A 218 -10.51 3.16 -2.97
C VAL A 218 -10.05 4.60 -3.13
N LEU A 219 -9.81 5.29 -2.00
CA LEU A 219 -9.36 6.69 -2.06
C LEU A 219 -7.95 6.82 -2.62
N THR A 220 -7.04 5.93 -2.24
CA THR A 220 -5.65 5.95 -2.72
C THR A 220 -5.55 5.60 -4.20
N ASN A 221 -6.33 4.63 -4.68
CA ASN A 221 -6.46 4.33 -6.11
C ASN A 221 -7.03 5.54 -6.88
N LYS A 222 -8.07 6.20 -6.35
CA LYS A 222 -8.63 7.42 -6.93
C LYS A 222 -7.59 8.55 -7.03
N ILE A 223 -6.73 8.71 -6.03
CA ILE A 223 -5.65 9.70 -6.05
C ILE A 223 -4.60 9.33 -7.11
N PHE A 224 -4.21 8.06 -7.22
CA PHE A 224 -3.30 7.60 -8.27
C PHE A 224 -3.85 7.85 -9.67
N ASP A 225 -5.11 7.55 -9.90
CA ASP A 225 -5.77 7.85 -11.17
C ASP A 225 -5.72 9.35 -11.48
N PHE A 226 -5.98 10.20 -10.47
CA PHE A 226 -5.89 11.66 -10.62
C PHE A 226 -4.49 12.13 -10.95
N LEU A 227 -3.46 11.60 -10.30
CA LEU A 227 -2.05 11.91 -10.60
C LEU A 227 -1.70 11.45 -12.02
N SER A 228 -2.15 10.27 -12.43
CA SER A 228 -1.86 9.68 -13.73
C SER A 228 -2.45 10.50 -14.88
N ILE A 229 -3.66 11.03 -14.75
CA ILE A 229 -4.27 11.87 -15.79
C ILE A 229 -3.62 13.25 -15.95
N GLN A 230 -2.76 13.68 -15.01
CA GLN A 230 -1.96 14.91 -15.16
C GLN A 230 -0.78 14.72 -16.10
N LEU A 231 -0.35 13.48 -16.32
CA LEU A 231 0.79 13.17 -17.17
C LEU A 231 0.34 12.99 -18.62
N THR A 232 1.08 13.60 -19.56
CA THR A 232 0.85 13.47 -21.00
C THR A 232 2.16 13.13 -21.72
N SER A 233 2.05 12.48 -22.87
CA SER A 233 3.22 12.03 -23.63
C SER A 233 4.07 13.15 -24.26
N ASP A 234 3.56 14.36 -24.32
CA ASP A 234 4.24 15.55 -24.85
C ASP A 234 5.01 16.33 -23.77
N GLN A 235 4.85 15.98 -22.48
CA GLN A 235 5.59 16.58 -21.38
C GLN A 235 7.02 16.03 -21.29
N ASN A 236 7.99 16.92 -21.07
CA ASN A 236 9.32 16.52 -20.62
C ASN A 236 9.32 16.21 -19.09
N GLN A 237 10.42 15.68 -18.58
CA GLN A 237 10.53 15.25 -17.18
C GLN A 237 10.23 16.39 -16.18
N GLU A 238 10.74 17.60 -16.41
CA GLU A 238 10.53 18.75 -15.53
C GLU A 238 9.04 19.14 -15.49
N GLN A 239 8.35 19.12 -16.65
CA GLN A 239 6.93 19.38 -16.76
C GLN A 239 6.09 18.29 -16.05
N GLN A 240 6.49 17.01 -16.16
CA GLN A 240 5.83 15.92 -15.45
C GLN A 240 5.95 16.08 -13.92
N ILE A 241 7.15 16.40 -13.42
CA ILE A 241 7.38 16.68 -12.00
C ILE A 241 6.49 17.83 -11.52
N MET A 242 6.45 18.95 -12.27
CA MET A 242 5.61 20.09 -11.93
C MET A 242 4.13 19.73 -11.92
N SER A 243 3.67 18.92 -12.88
CA SER A 243 2.29 18.43 -12.92
C SER A 243 1.93 17.58 -11.70
N LEU A 244 2.84 16.71 -11.25
CA LEU A 244 2.65 15.88 -10.05
C LEU A 244 2.64 16.73 -8.77
N ILE A 245 3.48 17.75 -8.67
CA ILE A 245 3.49 18.71 -7.55
C ILE A 245 2.13 19.42 -7.46
N LEU A 246 1.67 20.04 -8.57
CA LEU A 246 0.40 20.74 -8.60
C LEU A 246 -0.81 19.84 -8.33
N ALA A 247 -0.75 18.59 -8.78
CA ALA A 247 -1.79 17.61 -8.50
C ALA A 247 -1.80 17.22 -7.03
N SER A 248 -0.62 17.02 -6.41
CA SER A 248 -0.48 16.74 -4.99
C SER A 248 -1.06 17.87 -4.13
N ASP A 249 -0.73 19.13 -4.47
CA ASP A 249 -1.31 20.31 -3.80
C ASP A 249 -2.83 20.36 -3.93
N ASN A 250 -3.38 20.03 -5.10
CA ASN A 250 -4.83 20.00 -5.32
C ASN A 250 -5.50 18.99 -4.36
N VAL A 251 -4.96 17.80 -4.25
CA VAL A 251 -5.51 16.74 -3.37
C VAL A 251 -5.38 17.14 -1.90
N LEU A 252 -4.21 17.63 -1.48
CA LEU A 252 -3.97 18.05 -0.09
C LEU A 252 -4.86 19.23 0.31
N ASN A 253 -5.07 20.22 -0.59
CA ASN A 253 -5.99 21.33 -0.34
C ASN A 253 -7.43 20.86 -0.16
N ARG A 254 -7.89 19.84 -0.90
CA ARG A 254 -9.22 19.25 -0.70
C ARG A 254 -9.31 18.49 0.64
N ALA A 255 -8.25 17.80 1.03
CA ALA A 255 -8.17 17.06 2.27
C ALA A 255 -8.07 17.97 3.52
N SER A 256 -7.75 19.26 3.36
CA SER A 256 -7.55 20.19 4.47
C SER A 256 -8.82 20.46 5.31
N VAL A 257 -9.97 20.02 4.86
CA VAL A 257 -11.23 20.06 5.63
C VAL A 257 -11.22 19.12 6.84
N ASN A 258 -10.30 18.11 6.88
CA ASN A 258 -10.17 17.17 7.98
C ASN A 258 -8.69 16.80 8.18
N PHE A 259 -8.17 17.03 9.39
CA PHE A 259 -6.75 16.80 9.69
C PHE A 259 -6.32 15.34 9.51
N GLU A 260 -7.11 14.37 9.96
CA GLU A 260 -6.75 12.93 9.85
C GLU A 260 -6.71 12.49 8.38
N MET A 261 -7.64 12.98 7.56
CA MET A 261 -7.64 12.76 6.12
C MET A 261 -6.42 13.42 5.45
N TYR A 262 -6.13 14.67 5.81
CA TYR A 262 -4.94 15.37 5.31
C TYR A 262 -3.65 14.63 5.66
N LYS A 263 -3.49 14.23 6.93
CA LYS A 263 -2.33 13.49 7.43
C LYS A 263 -2.15 12.16 6.68
N PHE A 264 -3.25 11.43 6.49
CA PHE A 264 -3.26 10.17 5.74
C PHE A 264 -2.79 10.37 4.30
N ILE A 265 -3.39 11.32 3.58
CA ILE A 265 -3.05 11.60 2.17
C ILE A 265 -1.63 12.15 2.05
N PHE A 266 -1.20 13.03 2.96
CA PHE A 266 0.14 13.57 3.00
C PHE A 266 1.20 12.46 3.11
N ARG A 267 1.00 11.53 4.07
CA ARG A 267 1.86 10.36 4.22
C ARG A 267 1.84 9.50 2.97
N PHE A 268 0.67 9.16 2.46
CA PHE A 268 0.49 8.33 1.28
C PHE A 268 1.23 8.90 0.05
N LEU A 269 1.10 10.19 -0.23
CA LEU A 269 1.80 10.82 -1.36
C LEU A 269 3.32 10.75 -1.20
N ILE A 270 3.84 11.09 -0.03
CA ILE A 270 5.28 11.05 0.23
C ILE A 270 5.82 9.62 0.07
N GLU A 271 5.19 8.64 0.68
CA GLU A 271 5.62 7.24 0.62
C GLU A 271 5.56 6.70 -0.80
N SER A 272 4.46 6.97 -1.54
CA SER A 272 4.31 6.57 -2.94
C SER A 272 5.37 7.18 -3.86
N PHE A 273 5.65 8.47 -3.73
CA PHE A 273 6.70 9.10 -4.54
C PHE A 273 8.12 8.65 -4.15
N ASN A 274 8.35 8.29 -2.89
CA ASN A 274 9.59 7.65 -2.47
C ASN A 274 9.77 6.28 -3.13
N GLU A 275 8.72 5.45 -3.16
CA GLU A 275 8.75 4.13 -3.82
C GLU A 275 8.98 4.27 -5.34
N LEU A 276 8.32 5.24 -5.96
CA LEU A 276 8.49 5.56 -7.39
C LEU A 276 9.82 6.28 -7.69
N LYS A 277 10.63 6.61 -6.67
CA LYS A 277 11.93 7.32 -6.80
C LYS A 277 11.81 8.71 -7.45
N ILE A 278 10.65 9.38 -7.29
CA ILE A 278 10.41 10.76 -7.77
C ILE A 278 10.79 11.75 -6.66
N ASN A 279 12.10 11.86 -6.42
CA ASN A 279 12.65 12.60 -5.29
C ASN A 279 12.27 14.08 -5.27
N GLU A 280 12.10 14.73 -6.43
CA GLU A 280 11.77 16.14 -6.53
C GLU A 280 10.40 16.46 -5.95
N VAL A 281 9.42 15.55 -6.13
CA VAL A 281 8.09 15.69 -5.53
C VAL A 281 8.15 15.45 -4.02
N VAL A 282 8.92 14.44 -3.57
CA VAL A 282 9.16 14.20 -2.14
C VAL A 282 9.82 15.41 -1.49
N ASP A 283 10.84 15.99 -2.13
CA ASP A 283 11.53 17.19 -1.65
C ASP A 283 10.59 18.38 -1.52
N TYR A 284 9.67 18.54 -2.46
CA TYR A 284 8.65 19.57 -2.40
C TYR A 284 7.70 19.35 -1.20
N LEU A 285 7.09 18.17 -1.12
CA LEU A 285 6.12 17.83 -0.07
C LEU A 285 6.73 17.91 1.34
N THR A 286 7.97 17.47 1.52
CA THR A 286 8.63 17.50 2.84
C THR A 286 9.09 18.88 3.29
N ARG A 287 9.19 19.87 2.39
CA ARG A 287 9.47 21.27 2.76
C ARG A 287 8.23 22.01 3.27
N ILE A 288 7.04 21.57 2.83
CA ILE A 288 5.77 22.22 3.18
C ILE A 288 4.86 21.15 3.80
N PRO A 289 5.08 20.78 5.09
CA PRO A 289 4.37 19.68 5.72
C PRO A 289 2.87 19.94 5.97
N TYR A 290 2.37 21.16 5.69
CA TYR A 290 0.96 21.49 5.81
C TYR A 290 0.53 22.54 4.78
N SER A 291 -0.75 22.54 4.43
CA SER A 291 -1.36 23.61 3.63
C SER A 291 -1.62 24.86 4.47
N GLU A 292 -1.43 26.04 3.92
CA GLU A 292 -1.84 27.29 4.56
C GLU A 292 -3.35 27.34 4.89
N ASN A 293 -4.13 26.47 4.28
CA ASN A 293 -5.58 26.38 4.45
C ASN A 293 -6.00 25.40 5.55
N ILE A 294 -5.06 24.66 6.19
CA ILE A 294 -5.40 23.76 7.28
C ILE A 294 -5.11 24.42 8.63
N GLU A 295 -6.16 24.57 9.44
CA GLU A 295 -6.00 24.95 10.85
C GLU A 295 -5.59 23.70 11.64
N CYS A 296 -4.38 23.69 12.19
CA CYS A 296 -3.90 22.60 13.01
C CYS A 296 -3.29 23.10 14.33
N THR A 297 -3.38 22.27 15.37
CA THR A 297 -2.70 22.49 16.64
C THR A 297 -1.20 22.26 16.50
N GLU A 298 -0.41 22.75 17.47
CA GLU A 298 1.04 22.51 17.52
C GLU A 298 1.39 21.00 17.50
N ASN A 299 0.62 20.16 18.20
CA ASN A 299 0.81 18.71 18.19
C ASN A 299 0.56 18.10 16.80
N GLN A 300 -0.51 18.50 16.13
CA GLN A 300 -0.83 18.06 14.78
C GLN A 300 0.24 18.49 13.76
N TYR A 301 0.73 19.71 13.89
CA TYR A 301 1.85 20.18 13.08
C TYR A 301 3.11 19.32 13.29
N ASN A 302 3.44 19.00 14.54
CA ASN A 302 4.57 18.14 14.88
C ASN A 302 4.41 16.71 14.32
N GLU A 303 3.18 16.19 14.22
CA GLU A 303 2.92 14.90 13.54
C GLU A 303 3.30 14.97 12.06
N LEU A 304 2.89 16.03 11.35
CA LEU A 304 3.23 16.21 9.93
C LEU A 304 4.74 16.41 9.73
N LEU A 305 5.39 17.20 10.62
CA LEU A 305 6.85 17.34 10.62
C LEU A 305 7.54 16.00 10.80
N SER A 306 7.08 15.18 11.72
CA SER A 306 7.66 13.85 11.97
C SER A 306 7.57 12.95 10.73
N ILE A 307 6.44 12.97 10.01
CA ILE A 307 6.27 12.25 8.73
C ILE A 307 7.26 12.78 7.68
N ALA A 308 7.34 14.11 7.53
CA ALA A 308 8.24 14.75 6.57
C ALA A 308 9.72 14.45 6.87
N GLU A 309 10.12 14.59 8.13
CA GLU A 309 11.50 14.30 8.58
C GLU A 309 11.86 12.83 8.38
N PHE A 310 10.97 11.90 8.78
CA PHE A 310 11.19 10.47 8.60
C PHE A 310 11.42 10.14 7.12
N ASN A 311 10.51 10.59 6.26
CA ASN A 311 10.58 10.33 4.82
C ASN A 311 11.70 11.12 4.09
N SER A 312 12.25 12.16 4.71
CA SER A 312 13.42 12.87 4.18
C SER A 312 14.75 12.17 4.48
N ARG A 313 14.75 11.17 5.35
CA ARG A 313 15.95 10.41 5.74
C ARG A 313 16.32 9.38 4.67
N ALA A 314 17.61 9.09 4.59
CA ALA A 314 18.15 8.03 3.74
C ALA A 314 17.63 8.03 2.29
N ARG A 315 17.47 9.21 1.67
CA ARG A 315 17.05 9.36 0.26
C ARG A 315 18.19 9.10 -0.72
N ILE A 316 17.85 8.63 -1.91
CA ILE A 316 18.83 8.54 -3.00
C ILE A 316 19.45 9.92 -3.24
N GLY A 317 20.76 9.97 -3.31
CA GLY A 317 21.52 11.20 -3.45
C GLY A 317 21.96 11.86 -2.14
N SER A 318 21.42 11.48 -0.98
CA SER A 318 21.88 11.97 0.33
C SER A 318 23.06 11.15 0.88
N ILE A 319 23.85 11.77 1.75
CA ILE A 319 24.88 11.04 2.52
C ILE A 319 24.16 10.19 3.56
N ALA A 320 24.46 8.89 3.56
CA ALA A 320 23.92 7.95 4.54
C ALA A 320 24.35 8.33 5.96
N LYS A 321 23.47 8.16 6.94
CA LYS A 321 23.87 8.31 8.35
C LYS A 321 24.92 7.27 8.73
N ASN A 322 25.89 7.66 9.56
CA ASN A 322 26.93 6.76 10.00
C ASN A 322 26.35 5.62 10.87
N ILE A 323 26.74 4.40 10.58
CA ILE A 323 26.48 3.22 11.42
C ILE A 323 27.82 2.82 12.06
N SER A 324 27.91 2.94 13.37
CA SER A 324 29.14 2.62 14.10
C SER A 324 28.83 1.86 15.38
N GLY A 325 29.77 1.06 15.83
CA GLY A 325 29.60 0.29 17.06
C GLY A 325 30.47 -0.96 17.10
N THR A 326 29.97 -1.96 17.83
CA THR A 326 30.64 -3.25 17.96
C THR A 326 29.82 -4.31 17.21
N THR A 327 30.49 -5.08 16.34
CA THR A 327 29.84 -6.19 15.64
C THR A 327 29.41 -7.29 16.60
N ILE A 328 28.54 -8.19 16.15
CA ILE A 328 28.19 -9.40 16.91
C ILE A 328 29.41 -10.30 17.24
N PHE A 329 30.58 -10.06 16.65
CA PHE A 329 31.83 -10.80 16.90
C PHE A 329 32.84 -10.00 17.71
N ASP A 330 32.39 -8.93 18.38
CA ASP A 330 33.19 -8.08 19.28
C ASP A 330 34.27 -7.25 18.57
N GLU A 331 34.09 -6.96 17.26
CA GLU A 331 34.95 -6.07 16.46
C GLU A 331 34.34 -4.67 16.37
N SER A 332 35.15 -3.64 16.59
CA SER A 332 34.69 -2.25 16.36
C SER A 332 34.62 -1.95 14.87
N PHE A 333 33.54 -1.26 14.45
CA PHE A 333 33.38 -0.80 13.07
C PHE A 333 32.76 0.58 12.99
N ASP A 334 33.00 1.24 11.87
CA ASP A 334 32.44 2.54 11.51
C ASP A 334 32.21 2.55 10.00
N LEU A 335 30.95 2.78 9.57
CA LEU A 335 30.59 2.77 8.16
C LEU A 335 31.43 3.75 7.33
N TYR A 336 31.72 4.93 7.89
CA TYR A 336 32.48 5.94 7.16
C TYR A 336 33.96 5.58 7.00
N SER A 337 34.48 4.66 7.82
CA SER A 337 35.85 4.14 7.71
C SER A 337 36.03 3.02 6.69
N ILE A 338 34.93 2.50 6.11
CA ILE A 338 35.00 1.43 5.12
C ILE A 338 35.49 2.00 3.79
N ASP A 339 36.71 1.61 3.37
CA ASP A 339 37.30 2.04 2.09
C ASP A 339 37.04 1.00 0.99
N ASN A 340 35.83 1.02 0.43
CA ASN A 340 35.43 0.21 -0.73
C ASN A 340 34.61 1.09 -1.69
N ASP A 341 34.60 0.73 -2.97
CA ASP A 341 33.87 1.51 -4.00
C ASP A 341 32.38 1.57 -3.71
N PHE A 342 31.85 0.45 -3.20
CA PHE A 342 30.44 0.36 -2.81
C PHE A 342 30.29 -0.28 -1.43
N THR A 343 29.24 0.14 -0.71
CA THR A 343 28.84 -0.47 0.56
C THR A 343 27.34 -0.80 0.52
N ILE A 344 26.99 -2.06 0.75
CA ILE A 344 25.61 -2.49 0.95
C ILE A 344 25.29 -2.35 2.43
N VAL A 345 24.28 -1.54 2.77
CA VAL A 345 23.67 -1.53 4.10
C VAL A 345 22.39 -2.37 4.04
N TYR A 346 22.32 -3.40 4.88
CA TYR A 346 21.28 -4.40 4.86
C TYR A 346 20.59 -4.50 6.21
N PHE A 347 19.32 -4.08 6.29
CA PHE A 347 18.49 -4.28 7.46
C PHE A 347 17.70 -5.57 7.32
N TRP A 348 17.78 -6.44 8.34
CA TRP A 348 17.21 -7.77 8.27
C TRP A 348 16.72 -8.29 9.62
N SER A 349 15.88 -9.33 9.59
CA SER A 349 15.38 -10.01 10.77
C SER A 349 15.69 -11.52 10.68
N TYR A 350 16.14 -12.12 11.78
CA TYR A 350 16.30 -13.58 11.85
C TYR A 350 14.97 -14.33 11.71
N THR A 351 13.84 -13.70 12.09
CA THR A 351 12.50 -14.29 12.00
C THR A 351 11.88 -14.18 10.59
N CYS A 352 12.49 -13.42 9.70
CA CYS A 352 12.08 -13.26 8.31
C CYS A 352 12.76 -14.32 7.43
N ASP A 353 11.98 -15.15 6.72
CA ASP A 353 12.49 -16.23 5.87
C ASP A 353 13.28 -15.70 4.69
N HIS A 354 12.75 -14.73 3.95
CA HIS A 354 13.45 -14.08 2.83
C HIS A 354 14.76 -13.42 3.27
N CYS A 355 14.79 -12.82 4.46
CA CYS A 355 16.03 -12.25 4.98
C CYS A 355 17.11 -13.31 5.18
N ARG A 356 16.74 -14.52 5.66
CA ARG A 356 17.71 -15.60 5.85
C ARG A 356 18.20 -16.20 4.53
N GLU A 357 17.38 -16.19 3.51
CA GLU A 357 17.76 -16.58 2.14
C GLU A 357 18.75 -15.56 1.58
N ASN A 358 18.43 -14.26 1.67
CA ASN A 358 19.33 -13.19 1.22
C ASN A 358 20.72 -13.23 1.85
N ILE A 359 20.87 -13.71 3.08
CA ILE A 359 22.19 -13.92 3.73
C ILE A 359 23.07 -14.90 2.90
N LYS A 360 22.49 -15.92 2.27
CA LYS A 360 23.20 -16.87 1.42
C LYS A 360 23.55 -16.26 0.07
N ASP A 361 22.61 -15.52 -0.50
CA ASP A 361 22.75 -14.89 -1.81
C ASP A 361 23.78 -13.75 -1.76
N LEU A 362 23.76 -12.96 -0.69
CA LEU A 362 24.79 -11.94 -0.39
C LEU A 362 26.20 -12.54 -0.29
N LYS A 363 26.33 -13.78 0.25
CA LYS A 363 27.64 -14.44 0.28
C LYS A 363 28.18 -14.70 -1.12
N ILE A 364 27.33 -15.22 -2.02
CA ILE A 364 27.73 -15.51 -3.41
C ILE A 364 28.07 -14.19 -4.11
N PHE A 365 27.19 -13.20 -3.96
CA PHE A 365 27.37 -11.88 -4.58
C PHE A 365 28.68 -11.20 -4.16
N LEU A 366 29.00 -11.18 -2.85
CA LEU A 366 30.23 -10.53 -2.35
C LEU A 366 31.51 -11.28 -2.72
N ASP A 367 31.45 -12.61 -2.88
CA ASP A 367 32.59 -13.37 -3.40
C ASP A 367 32.92 -13.04 -4.86
N GLU A 368 31.89 -12.71 -5.65
CA GLU A 368 32.04 -12.32 -7.06
C GLU A 368 32.33 -10.81 -7.24
N ASN A 369 32.06 -10.00 -6.22
CA ASN A 369 32.16 -8.55 -6.26
C ASN A 369 33.02 -8.00 -5.09
N PRO A 370 34.35 -8.12 -5.17
CA PRO A 370 35.25 -7.70 -4.08
C PRO A 370 35.31 -6.18 -3.85
N ASP A 371 34.79 -5.39 -4.77
CA ASP A 371 34.60 -3.95 -4.71
C ASP A 371 33.41 -3.53 -3.83
N PHE A 372 32.66 -4.52 -3.28
CA PHE A 372 31.54 -4.28 -2.37
C PHE A 372 31.87 -4.70 -0.95
N SER A 373 31.44 -3.89 0.02
CA SER A 373 31.40 -4.22 1.46
C SER A 373 29.95 -4.39 1.94
N LEU A 374 29.78 -5.06 3.08
CA LEU A 374 28.47 -5.27 3.71
C LEU A 374 28.48 -4.75 5.15
N VAL A 375 27.48 -3.92 5.48
CA VAL A 375 27.06 -3.61 6.84
C VAL A 375 25.66 -4.16 7.03
N ALA A 376 25.48 -5.18 7.87
CA ALA A 376 24.21 -5.85 8.11
C ALA A 376 23.70 -5.55 9.52
N VAL A 377 22.59 -4.84 9.62
CA VAL A 377 21.92 -4.48 10.87
C VAL A 377 20.78 -5.46 11.11
N SER A 378 20.88 -6.29 12.15
CA SER A 378 19.81 -7.21 12.53
C SER A 378 18.82 -6.51 13.44
N VAL A 379 17.61 -6.27 12.92
CA VAL A 379 16.53 -5.61 13.63
C VAL A 379 15.89 -6.54 14.65
N LYS A 380 15.77 -7.86 14.35
CA LYS A 380 15.10 -8.80 15.26
C LYS A 380 15.72 -10.17 15.21
N GLY A 381 15.82 -10.82 16.38
CA GLY A 381 16.25 -12.21 16.49
C GLY A 381 17.10 -12.50 17.72
N ASP A 382 17.29 -13.78 18.00
CA ASP A 382 18.19 -14.24 19.06
C ASP A 382 19.65 -14.14 18.60
N LEU A 383 20.49 -13.43 19.36
CA LEU A 383 21.89 -13.17 19.04
C LEU A 383 22.69 -14.45 18.75
N LYS A 384 22.43 -15.55 19.50
CA LYS A 384 23.13 -16.82 19.32
C LYS A 384 22.76 -17.47 17.99
N LYS A 385 21.50 -17.37 17.59
CA LYS A 385 21.00 -17.88 16.31
C LYS A 385 21.55 -17.05 15.15
N ILE A 386 21.60 -15.72 15.29
CA ILE A 386 22.21 -14.80 14.33
C ILE A 386 23.70 -15.14 14.14
N LYS A 387 24.49 -15.21 15.24
CA LYS A 387 25.91 -15.59 15.20
C LYS A 387 26.14 -16.94 14.50
N ASN A 388 25.29 -17.92 14.79
CA ASN A 388 25.39 -19.25 14.18
C ASN A 388 25.10 -19.23 12.67
N LEU A 389 24.10 -18.49 12.23
CA LEU A 389 23.76 -18.34 10.82
C LEU A 389 24.92 -17.70 10.04
N VAL A 390 25.42 -16.55 10.50
CA VAL A 390 26.50 -15.82 9.85
C VAL A 390 27.79 -16.68 9.79
N LYS A 391 28.16 -17.38 10.88
CA LYS A 391 29.30 -18.30 10.89
C LYS A 391 29.14 -19.45 9.90
N LYS A 392 27.93 -20.03 9.81
CA LYS A 392 27.64 -21.16 8.90
C LYS A 392 27.75 -20.75 7.43
N THR A 393 27.28 -19.55 7.09
CA THR A 393 27.32 -19.02 5.71
C THR A 393 28.71 -18.50 5.33
N LYS A 394 29.59 -18.23 6.30
CA LYS A 394 30.90 -17.57 6.08
C LYS A 394 30.81 -16.27 5.31
N LEU A 395 29.71 -15.55 5.51
CA LEU A 395 29.49 -14.24 4.89
C LEU A 395 30.39 -13.19 5.55
N ASN A 396 31.20 -12.51 4.75
CA ASN A 396 32.06 -11.41 5.20
C ASN A 396 31.24 -10.13 5.30
N GLY A 397 31.50 -9.33 6.33
CA GLY A 397 30.83 -8.04 6.55
C GLY A 397 30.77 -7.67 8.02
N TYR A 398 30.25 -6.48 8.27
CA TYR A 398 30.05 -5.95 9.62
C TYR A 398 28.61 -6.23 10.06
N PHE A 399 28.45 -7.15 11.01
CA PHE A 399 27.12 -7.56 11.50
C PHE A 399 26.85 -6.89 12.83
N TYR A 400 25.84 -6.03 12.87
CA TYR A 400 25.40 -5.30 14.06
C TYR A 400 24.09 -5.85 14.61
N HIS A 401 23.97 -5.90 15.94
CA HIS A 401 22.75 -6.23 16.65
C HIS A 401 22.83 -5.69 18.08
N ASP A 402 21.93 -4.79 18.46
CA ASP A 402 21.88 -4.16 19.77
C ASP A 402 20.80 -4.73 20.71
N GLY A 403 19.92 -5.57 20.19
CA GLY A 403 18.80 -6.12 20.94
C GLY A 403 17.63 -5.17 21.17
N LEU A 404 17.68 -3.96 20.62
CA LEU A 404 16.61 -2.96 20.74
C LEU A 404 15.48 -3.18 19.73
N GLU A 405 15.64 -4.15 18.84
CA GLU A 405 14.68 -4.47 17.77
C GLU A 405 14.38 -3.23 16.90
N TRP A 406 13.10 -2.91 16.69
CA TRP A 406 12.66 -1.75 15.91
C TRP A 406 13.01 -0.40 16.55
N ASN A 407 13.43 -0.37 17.82
CA ASN A 407 13.92 0.83 18.50
C ASN A 407 15.43 1.07 18.30
N CYS A 408 16.09 0.29 17.45
CA CYS A 408 17.47 0.53 17.05
C CYS A 408 17.58 1.91 16.36
N PRO A 409 18.47 2.82 16.80
CA PRO A 409 18.57 4.17 16.22
C PRO A 409 18.82 4.16 14.70
N PHE A 410 19.52 3.16 14.18
CA PHE A 410 19.79 3.06 12.75
C PHE A 410 18.56 2.71 11.92
N VAL A 411 17.55 2.05 12.51
CA VAL A 411 16.25 1.81 11.87
C VAL A 411 15.57 3.15 11.56
N ASP A 412 15.59 4.06 12.52
CA ASP A 412 15.03 5.40 12.37
C ASP A 412 15.86 6.27 11.41
N ASP A 413 17.21 6.27 11.56
CA ASP A 413 18.14 7.02 10.70
C ASP A 413 18.02 6.67 9.21
N TYR A 414 17.69 5.42 8.89
CA TYR A 414 17.52 4.93 7.52
C TYR A 414 16.05 4.83 7.08
N ALA A 415 15.12 5.29 7.91
CA ALA A 415 13.67 5.21 7.64
C ALA A 415 13.21 3.78 7.25
N VAL A 416 13.68 2.77 8.00
CA VAL A 416 13.37 1.36 7.73
C VAL A 416 11.99 1.03 8.26
N THR A 417 11.06 0.66 7.38
CA THR A 417 9.68 0.28 7.72
C THR A 417 9.44 -1.23 7.70
N GLY A 418 10.34 -1.99 7.10
CA GLY A 418 10.22 -3.45 6.95
C GLY A 418 11.57 -4.13 6.73
N THR A 419 11.58 -5.46 6.76
CA THR A 419 12.75 -6.28 6.42
C THR A 419 12.39 -7.37 5.42
N PRO A 420 13.23 -7.62 4.41
CA PRO A 420 14.56 -7.04 4.15
C PRO A 420 14.51 -5.60 3.62
N SER A 421 15.49 -4.75 3.96
CA SER A 421 15.70 -3.43 3.34
C SER A 421 17.17 -3.26 2.96
N PHE A 422 17.42 -2.73 1.76
CA PHE A 422 18.74 -2.55 1.20
C PHE A 422 19.01 -1.10 0.83
N TYR A 423 20.25 -0.66 1.08
CA TYR A 423 20.78 0.63 0.62
C TYR A 423 22.14 0.39 -0.02
N LEU A 424 22.33 0.86 -1.24
CA LEU A 424 23.64 0.85 -1.88
C LEU A 424 24.27 2.23 -1.76
N LEU A 425 25.44 2.27 -1.19
CA LEU A 425 26.24 3.47 -0.99
C LEU A 425 27.45 3.44 -1.91
N ASP A 426 27.81 4.62 -2.46
CA ASP A 426 29.10 4.81 -3.13
C ASP A 426 30.26 5.00 -2.12
N LYS A 427 31.45 5.27 -2.64
CA LYS A 427 32.65 5.47 -1.84
C LYS A 427 32.52 6.65 -0.87
N GLU A 428 31.85 7.71 -1.25
CA GLU A 428 31.56 8.91 -0.45
C GLU A 428 30.43 8.70 0.55
N LYS A 429 29.89 7.48 0.63
CA LYS A 429 28.73 7.10 1.47
C LYS A 429 27.43 7.79 1.08
N LYS A 430 27.34 8.22 -0.18
CA LYS A 430 26.10 8.69 -0.75
C LYS A 430 25.22 7.51 -1.13
N ILE A 431 23.95 7.56 -0.80
CA ILE A 431 22.97 6.53 -1.18
C ILE A 431 22.71 6.65 -2.69
N VAL A 432 23.20 5.69 -3.47
CA VAL A 432 23.03 5.69 -4.92
C VAL A 432 21.85 4.86 -5.37
N TYR A 433 21.41 3.90 -4.54
CA TYR A 433 20.28 3.06 -4.85
C TYR A 433 19.58 2.49 -3.60
N LYS A 434 18.26 2.32 -3.69
CA LYS A 434 17.43 1.64 -2.68
C LYS A 434 16.62 0.56 -3.42
N PRO A 435 17.15 -0.65 -3.58
CA PRO A 435 16.44 -1.73 -4.23
C PRO A 435 15.28 -2.23 -3.37
N PHE A 436 14.21 -2.65 -4.00
CA PHE A 436 13.07 -3.26 -3.34
C PHE A 436 13.43 -4.64 -2.77
N ASP A 437 14.21 -5.42 -3.52
CA ASP A 437 14.69 -6.74 -3.11
C ASP A 437 16.17 -6.98 -3.54
N PHE A 438 16.67 -8.15 -3.22
CA PHE A 438 18.05 -8.53 -3.57
C PHE A 438 18.25 -8.71 -5.09
N ASN A 439 17.26 -9.15 -5.83
CA ASN A 439 17.38 -9.34 -7.28
C ASN A 439 17.51 -7.98 -7.99
N GLU A 440 16.73 -7.00 -7.57
CA GLU A 440 16.83 -5.62 -8.08
C GLU A 440 18.19 -5.01 -7.77
N LEU A 441 18.78 -5.30 -6.59
CA LEU A 441 20.17 -4.89 -6.28
C LEU A 441 21.17 -5.48 -7.28
N VAL A 442 21.08 -6.78 -7.54
CA VAL A 442 21.97 -7.47 -8.48
C VAL A 442 21.84 -6.92 -9.89
N ASP A 443 20.61 -6.66 -10.35
CA ASP A 443 20.37 -6.12 -11.69
C ASP A 443 20.89 -4.69 -11.83
N PHE A 444 20.71 -3.84 -10.81
CA PHE A 444 21.31 -2.50 -10.79
C PHE A 444 22.84 -2.55 -10.86
N VAL A 445 23.46 -3.45 -10.11
CA VAL A 445 24.93 -3.60 -10.12
C VAL A 445 25.45 -4.04 -11.49
N LYS A 446 24.73 -4.90 -12.21
CA LYS A 446 25.08 -5.25 -13.61
C LYS A 446 25.07 -4.02 -14.52
N ILE A 447 24.15 -3.07 -14.31
CA ILE A 447 24.04 -1.85 -15.11
C ILE A 447 25.21 -0.91 -14.84
N ILE A 448 25.58 -0.68 -13.57
CA ILE A 448 26.65 0.26 -13.22
C ILE A 448 28.07 -0.26 -13.53
N LYS A 449 28.20 -1.59 -13.77
CA LYS A 449 29.47 -2.23 -14.14
C LYS A 449 29.69 -2.36 -15.65
N GLN A 450 28.72 -1.97 -16.46
CA GLN A 450 28.83 -1.89 -17.93
C GLN A 450 29.41 -0.56 -18.36
#